data_b9605e9cf6ae36d3ba909238700d6ff0
#
_entry.id   b9605e9cf6ae36d3ba909238700d6ff0
#
_cell.length_a   1.000
_cell.length_b   1.000
_cell.length_c   1.000
_cell.angle_alpha   90.00
_cell.angle_beta   90.00
_cell.angle_gamma   90.00
#
_symmetry.space_group_name_H-M   'P 1'
#
loop_
_entity.id
_entity.type
_entity.pdbx_description
1 polymer ?
#
loop_
_entity_poly.entity_id
_entity_poly.type
_entity_poly.pdbx_seq_one_letter_code
_entity_poly.pdbx_strand_id
1 'polypeptide(L)'
;VPIGGRDKENAVLLEAHIDTLGAMVAEIKANGRLRVTAVGGMNANNAEGENCKVVTRFNGKYDGTLQLINASIHVNGEYNDTKRSYDSVEVVLDEKVKSKEDVEKLGIMTGDFVCFDPRTTVTESGYIKSRFLDDKLSVGILLGYAKYLKEENVTPDRMIYQHITVFEEVGHGGAASVPEGVTEVISVDMGCVGDGLACDETQVSICAKDSHGPYHYDVVNGLVKAAKENNIDFAVDVYPYYGSDADVALTAGYDVRHGLIGSGVY
;
A
#
# COMPACT_ATOMS: atom_id res chain seq x y z
N VAL A 1 -2.76 -4.45 -17.95
CA VAL A 1 -2.00 -4.15 -19.18
C VAL A 1 -1.28 -5.41 -19.66
N PRO A 2 -1.44 -5.85 -20.94
CA PRO A 2 -0.66 -6.95 -21.48
C PRO A 2 0.80 -6.53 -21.67
N ILE A 3 1.72 -7.36 -21.18
CA ILE A 3 3.18 -7.11 -21.30
C ILE A 3 3.77 -7.91 -22.44
N GLY A 4 3.29 -9.12 -22.67
CA GLY A 4 3.71 -10.02 -23.74
C GLY A 4 3.83 -11.46 -23.27
N GLY A 5 3.96 -12.38 -24.20
CA GLY A 5 4.07 -13.81 -23.96
C GLY A 5 3.46 -14.64 -25.07
N ARG A 6 3.78 -15.94 -25.09
CA ARG A 6 3.37 -16.87 -26.16
C ARG A 6 2.06 -17.56 -25.86
N ASP A 7 1.95 -18.15 -24.68
CA ASP A 7 0.78 -18.93 -24.24
C ASP A 7 -0.25 -18.01 -23.58
N LYS A 8 -1.36 -17.79 -24.25
CA LYS A 8 -2.47 -16.94 -23.81
C LYS A 8 -3.55 -17.69 -23.03
N GLU A 9 -3.57 -19.01 -23.16
CA GLU A 9 -4.54 -19.87 -22.47
C GLU A 9 -4.10 -20.23 -21.05
N ASN A 10 -2.85 -19.91 -20.72
CA ASN A 10 -2.25 -20.19 -19.42
C ASN A 10 -1.47 -18.96 -18.94
N ALA A 11 -2.12 -17.82 -18.98
CA ALA A 11 -1.52 -16.54 -18.64
C ALA A 11 -1.31 -16.35 -17.14
N VAL A 12 -0.40 -15.44 -16.80
CA VAL A 12 -0.13 -14.98 -15.42
C VAL A 12 -0.51 -13.53 -15.31
N LEU A 13 -1.23 -13.19 -14.25
CA LEU A 13 -1.47 -11.81 -13.83
C LEU A 13 -0.55 -11.47 -12.65
N LEU A 14 0.26 -10.44 -12.81
CA LEU A 14 1.05 -9.85 -11.74
C LEU A 14 0.33 -8.59 -11.25
N GLU A 15 0.03 -8.53 -9.97
CA GLU A 15 -0.69 -7.40 -9.36
C GLU A 15 0.19 -6.68 -8.36
N ALA A 16 0.14 -5.35 -8.37
CA ALA A 16 0.72 -4.48 -7.37
C ALA A 16 -0.19 -3.26 -7.21
N HIS A 17 -0.32 -2.72 -6.01
CA HIS A 17 -1.22 -1.60 -5.80
C HIS A 17 -0.51 -0.25 -5.70
N ILE A 18 -1.19 0.81 -6.11
CA ILE A 18 -0.65 2.17 -6.08
C ILE A 18 -1.35 3.08 -5.07
N ASP A 19 -2.50 2.66 -4.56
CA ASP A 19 -3.14 3.36 -3.45
C ASP A 19 -2.33 3.22 -2.17
N THR A 20 -2.61 4.05 -1.21
CA THR A 20 -1.86 4.12 0.05
C THR A 20 -2.80 4.33 1.20
N LEU A 21 -2.36 3.93 2.37
CA LEU A 21 -2.97 4.36 3.62
C LEU A 21 -3.05 5.89 3.68
N GLY A 22 -4.08 6.41 4.30
CA GLY A 22 -4.29 7.84 4.44
C GLY A 22 -5.40 8.18 5.42
N ALA A 23 -5.97 9.36 5.25
CA ALA A 23 -7.17 9.76 5.99
C ALA A 23 -8.13 10.57 5.09
N MET A 24 -9.31 10.81 5.61
CA MET A 24 -10.36 11.57 4.95
C MET A 24 -10.99 12.55 5.94
N VAL A 25 -11.32 13.74 5.48
CA VAL A 25 -12.03 14.73 6.27
C VAL A 25 -13.42 14.20 6.61
N ALA A 26 -13.65 13.98 7.89
CA ALA A 26 -14.94 13.52 8.43
C ALA A 26 -15.81 14.69 8.89
N GLU A 27 -15.19 15.80 9.35
CA GLU A 27 -15.89 16.96 9.84
C GLU A 27 -14.98 18.21 9.83
N ILE A 28 -15.51 19.34 9.48
CA ILE A 28 -14.88 20.63 9.74
C ILE A 28 -15.41 21.17 11.07
N LYS A 29 -14.53 21.26 12.07
CA LYS A 29 -14.87 21.71 13.42
C LYS A 29 -15.10 23.23 13.46
N ALA A 30 -15.85 23.69 14.45
CA ALA A 30 -16.16 25.11 14.62
C ALA A 30 -14.93 26.03 14.73
N ASN A 31 -13.80 25.49 15.21
CA ASN A 31 -12.52 26.19 15.33
C ASN A 31 -11.64 26.13 14.07
N GLY A 32 -12.16 25.63 12.94
CA GLY A 32 -11.42 25.49 11.70
C GLY A 32 -10.47 24.30 11.62
N ARG A 33 -10.45 23.42 12.63
CA ARG A 33 -9.68 22.18 12.59
C ARG A 33 -10.48 21.07 11.91
N LEU A 34 -9.79 20.06 11.38
CA LEU A 34 -10.46 18.97 10.69
C LEU A 34 -10.42 17.70 11.55
N ARG A 35 -11.59 17.16 11.87
CA ARG A 35 -11.68 15.78 12.32
C ARG A 35 -11.55 14.88 11.12
N VAL A 36 -10.76 13.84 11.22
CA VAL A 36 -10.47 12.91 10.13
C VAL A 36 -10.80 11.48 10.53
N THR A 37 -10.94 10.62 9.53
CA THR A 37 -11.07 9.17 9.68
C THR A 37 -10.03 8.47 8.85
N ALA A 38 -9.62 7.26 9.22
CA ALA A 38 -8.66 6.49 8.46
C ALA A 38 -9.20 6.10 7.07
N VAL A 39 -8.30 6.04 6.10
CA VAL A 39 -8.48 5.30 4.84
C VAL A 39 -7.50 4.15 4.89
N GLY A 40 -8.03 2.91 4.85
CA GLY A 40 -7.25 1.71 5.12
C GLY A 40 -6.82 1.59 6.59
N GLY A 41 -5.76 0.81 6.84
CA GLY A 41 -5.24 0.51 8.16
C GLY A 41 -4.36 1.60 8.79
N MET A 42 -4.45 2.86 8.38
CA MET A 42 -3.59 3.95 8.87
C MET A 42 -3.73 4.14 10.39
N ASN A 43 -2.66 3.91 11.12
CA ASN A 43 -2.64 4.07 12.56
C ASN A 43 -2.37 5.53 12.95
N ALA A 44 -3.17 6.09 13.86
CA ALA A 44 -3.03 7.47 14.31
C ALA A 44 -1.66 7.75 14.98
N ASN A 45 -1.05 6.74 15.64
CA ASN A 45 0.31 6.88 16.22
C ASN A 45 1.37 7.13 15.13
N ASN A 46 1.19 6.52 13.94
CA ASN A 46 2.15 6.65 12.85
C ASN A 46 1.96 7.93 12.05
N ALA A 47 0.87 8.63 12.27
CA ALA A 47 0.50 9.84 11.54
C ALA A 47 0.60 11.12 12.39
N GLU A 48 0.65 11.01 13.73
CA GLU A 48 0.83 12.17 14.62
C GLU A 48 2.16 12.87 14.33
N GLY A 49 2.11 14.18 14.14
CA GLY A 49 3.26 15.02 13.82
C GLY A 49 3.66 15.03 12.35
N GLU A 50 2.98 14.26 11.50
CA GLU A 50 3.29 14.21 10.07
C GLU A 50 2.65 15.37 9.32
N ASN A 51 3.43 15.92 8.38
CA ASN A 51 2.89 16.83 7.38
C ASN A 51 1.92 16.10 6.46
N CYS A 52 0.87 16.78 6.07
CA CYS A 52 -0.12 16.26 5.16
C CYS A 52 -0.61 17.30 4.17
N LYS A 53 -1.29 16.83 3.14
CA LYS A 53 -2.00 17.66 2.17
C LYS A 53 -3.47 17.27 2.17
N VAL A 54 -4.32 18.24 2.43
CA VAL A 54 -5.76 18.10 2.20
C VAL A 54 -6.01 18.33 0.72
N VAL A 55 -6.42 17.29 0.02
CA VAL A 55 -6.69 17.31 -1.42
C VAL A 55 -8.18 17.54 -1.62
N THR A 56 -8.54 18.75 -2.04
CA THR A 56 -9.93 19.12 -2.26
C THR A 56 -10.43 18.66 -3.62
N ARG A 57 -11.75 18.50 -3.75
CA ARG A 57 -12.36 18.07 -5.01
C ARG A 57 -12.18 19.08 -6.15
N PHE A 58 -12.11 20.38 -5.84
CA PHE A 58 -12.19 21.42 -6.87
C PHE A 58 -11.13 22.53 -6.73
N ASN A 59 -10.58 22.74 -5.54
CA ASN A 59 -9.77 23.93 -5.23
C ASN A 59 -8.29 23.64 -4.96
N GLY A 60 -7.79 22.46 -5.38
CA GLY A 60 -6.37 22.12 -5.23
C GLY A 60 -6.02 21.46 -3.90
N LYS A 61 -4.91 21.85 -3.31
CA LYS A 61 -4.33 21.20 -2.13
C LYS A 61 -3.94 22.25 -1.09
N TYR A 62 -4.15 21.91 0.19
CA TYR A 62 -3.74 22.73 1.33
C TYR A 62 -2.83 21.93 2.24
N ASP A 63 -1.75 22.55 2.70
CA ASP A 63 -0.83 21.92 3.63
C ASP A 63 -1.39 21.95 5.06
N GLY A 64 -0.98 20.99 5.87
CA GLY A 64 -1.36 20.88 7.26
C GLY A 64 -0.56 19.81 7.99
N THR A 65 -0.87 19.62 9.25
CA THR A 65 -0.22 18.64 10.13
C THR A 65 -1.28 17.88 10.91
N LEU A 66 -1.17 16.56 11.00
CA LEU A 66 -1.98 15.78 11.94
C LEU A 66 -1.38 15.90 13.33
N GLN A 67 -2.17 16.34 14.29
CA GLN A 67 -1.74 16.58 15.67
C GLN A 67 -2.75 16.02 16.66
N LEU A 68 -2.26 15.77 17.87
CA LEU A 68 -3.15 15.53 19.01
C LEU A 68 -4.04 16.75 19.23
N ILE A 69 -5.30 16.55 19.55
CA ILE A 69 -6.17 17.63 20.05
C ILE A 69 -5.53 18.20 21.33
N ASN A 70 -5.36 19.53 21.40
CA ASN A 70 -4.59 20.18 22.44
C ASN A 70 -3.14 19.70 22.55
N ALA A 71 -2.40 19.78 21.43
CA ALA A 71 -1.07 19.19 21.25
C ALA A 71 0.07 19.84 22.07
N SER A 72 -0.16 20.96 22.75
CA SER A 72 0.90 21.62 23.51
C SER A 72 1.11 20.97 24.86
N ILE A 73 2.24 20.31 25.07
CA ILE A 73 2.63 19.69 26.36
C ILE A 73 2.71 20.69 27.50
N HIS A 74 2.93 21.97 27.20
CA HIS A 74 3.02 23.03 28.22
C HIS A 74 1.66 23.41 28.84
N VAL A 75 0.55 23.00 28.21
CA VAL A 75 -0.81 23.29 28.69
C VAL A 75 -1.68 22.04 28.79
N ASN A 76 -1.23 20.92 28.31
CA ASN A 76 -1.94 19.64 28.32
C ASN A 76 -1.20 18.64 29.23
N GLY A 77 -1.61 18.53 30.50
CA GLY A 77 -1.05 17.58 31.45
C GLY A 77 -1.27 16.11 31.09
N GLU A 78 -2.30 15.82 30.26
CA GLU A 78 -2.66 14.45 29.80
C GLU A 78 -1.98 14.07 28.51
N TYR A 79 -1.08 14.90 27.96
CA TYR A 79 -0.47 14.71 26.64
C TYR A 79 0.13 13.30 26.47
N ASN A 80 0.92 12.85 27.46
CA ASN A 80 1.59 11.55 27.38
C ASN A 80 0.64 10.36 27.57
N ASP A 81 -0.42 10.54 28.33
CA ASP A 81 -1.36 9.48 28.70
C ASP A 81 -2.54 9.37 27.74
N THR A 82 -2.73 10.37 26.89
CA THR A 82 -3.80 10.35 25.89
C THR A 82 -3.53 9.27 24.82
N LYS A 83 -4.40 8.26 24.74
CA LYS A 83 -4.33 7.26 23.68
C LYS A 83 -4.53 7.92 22.32
N ARG A 84 -3.64 7.65 21.37
CA ARG A 84 -3.75 8.13 19.99
C ARG A 84 -4.78 7.31 19.25
N SER A 85 -5.78 8.00 18.74
CA SER A 85 -6.86 7.47 17.92
C SER A 85 -7.41 8.59 17.02
N TYR A 86 -8.20 8.26 16.03
CA TYR A 86 -8.84 9.29 15.20
C TYR A 86 -9.84 10.19 15.92
N ASP A 87 -10.24 9.80 17.15
CA ASP A 87 -11.04 10.68 18.04
C ASP A 87 -10.17 11.66 18.84
N SER A 88 -8.88 11.39 18.96
CA SER A 88 -7.95 12.22 19.75
C SER A 88 -6.99 13.05 18.89
N VAL A 89 -7.00 12.89 17.57
CA VAL A 89 -6.18 13.66 16.64
C VAL A 89 -7.03 14.51 15.71
N GLU A 90 -6.43 15.56 15.16
CA GLU A 90 -7.06 16.46 14.21
C GLU A 90 -6.03 17.02 13.23
N VAL A 91 -6.45 17.39 12.01
CA VAL A 91 -5.59 18.14 11.11
C VAL A 91 -5.68 19.63 11.42
N VAL A 92 -4.52 20.23 11.55
CA VAL A 92 -4.32 21.67 11.65
C VAL A 92 -3.83 22.15 10.30
N LEU A 93 -4.58 23.02 9.63
CA LEU A 93 -4.19 23.60 8.34
C LEU A 93 -3.14 24.69 8.53
N ASP A 94 -2.19 24.77 7.61
CA ASP A 94 -1.19 25.84 7.55
C ASP A 94 -1.77 27.12 6.91
N GLU A 95 -3.04 27.40 7.21
CA GLU A 95 -3.81 28.52 6.71
C GLU A 95 -4.34 29.42 7.84
N LYS A 96 -4.65 30.67 7.48
CA LYS A 96 -5.19 31.65 8.43
C LYS A 96 -6.69 31.45 8.68
N VAL A 97 -7.08 30.26 9.09
CA VAL A 97 -8.48 29.89 9.39
C VAL A 97 -8.69 29.82 10.88
N LYS A 98 -9.85 30.25 11.35
CA LYS A 98 -10.25 30.24 12.76
C LYS A 98 -11.68 29.74 12.96
N SER A 99 -12.39 29.47 11.89
CA SER A 99 -13.77 29.02 11.92
C SER A 99 -14.04 28.00 10.83
N LYS A 100 -15.15 27.30 10.95
CA LYS A 100 -15.65 26.39 9.92
C LYS A 100 -15.84 27.11 8.59
N GLU A 101 -16.42 28.30 8.62
CA GLU A 101 -16.71 29.13 7.46
C GLU A 101 -15.43 29.55 6.73
N ASP A 102 -14.33 29.78 7.43
CA ASP A 102 -13.06 30.10 6.81
C ASP A 102 -12.50 28.92 6.03
N VAL A 103 -12.62 27.71 6.58
CA VAL A 103 -12.18 26.47 5.90
C VAL A 103 -13.08 26.15 4.70
N GLU A 104 -14.39 26.33 4.83
CA GLU A 104 -15.33 26.14 3.72
C GLU A 104 -15.06 27.11 2.54
N LYS A 105 -14.61 28.33 2.81
CA LYS A 105 -14.17 29.29 1.77
C LYS A 105 -12.94 28.82 0.99
N LEU A 106 -12.07 27.98 1.61
CA LEU A 106 -10.97 27.33 0.90
C LEU A 106 -11.46 26.21 -0.03
N GLY A 107 -12.74 25.84 0.06
CA GLY A 107 -13.35 24.76 -0.72
C GLY A 107 -13.07 23.38 -0.14
N ILE A 108 -12.59 23.29 1.10
CA ILE A 108 -12.44 22.03 1.83
C ILE A 108 -13.82 21.57 2.30
N MET A 109 -14.09 20.28 2.13
CA MET A 109 -15.37 19.68 2.53
C MET A 109 -15.17 18.28 3.11
N THR A 110 -16.20 17.78 3.77
CA THR A 110 -16.25 16.36 4.18
C THR A 110 -16.08 15.45 2.98
N GLY A 111 -15.23 14.43 3.10
CA GLY A 111 -14.89 13.50 2.05
C GLY A 111 -13.67 13.91 1.20
N ASP A 112 -13.00 15.01 1.53
CA ASP A 112 -11.71 15.35 0.93
C ASP A 112 -10.60 14.46 1.53
N PHE A 113 -9.63 14.07 0.70
CA PHE A 113 -8.54 13.20 1.15
C PHE A 113 -7.48 13.96 1.93
N VAL A 114 -6.90 13.29 2.91
CA VAL A 114 -5.73 13.75 3.66
C VAL A 114 -4.58 12.79 3.36
N CYS A 115 -3.61 13.28 2.60
CA CYS A 115 -2.45 12.52 2.12
C CYS A 115 -1.23 12.91 2.95
N PHE A 116 -0.57 11.94 3.58
CA PHE A 116 0.64 12.18 4.38
C PHE A 116 1.89 12.20 3.52
N ASP A 117 2.88 12.98 3.92
CA ASP A 117 4.15 13.10 3.19
C ASP A 117 4.92 11.77 3.25
N PRO A 118 5.40 11.23 2.11
CA PRO A 118 6.11 9.96 2.07
C PRO A 118 7.51 10.03 2.69
N ARG A 119 8.14 11.19 2.77
CA ARG A 119 9.50 11.42 3.29
C ARG A 119 10.55 10.48 2.67
N THR A 120 10.46 10.29 1.36
CA THR A 120 11.31 9.35 0.63
C THR A 120 12.77 9.79 0.64
N THR A 121 13.66 8.88 1.02
CA THR A 121 15.10 9.03 0.95
C THR A 121 15.76 7.77 0.42
N VAL A 122 16.84 7.93 -0.33
CA VAL A 122 17.73 6.83 -0.71
C VAL A 122 19.05 7.06 0.01
N THR A 123 19.50 6.08 0.79
CA THR A 123 20.72 6.17 1.57
C THR A 123 21.94 5.86 0.71
N GLU A 124 23.13 6.28 1.13
CA GLU A 124 24.39 5.95 0.45
C GLU A 124 24.68 4.44 0.44
N SER A 125 24.15 3.69 1.42
CA SER A 125 24.23 2.23 1.48
C SER A 125 23.23 1.51 0.57
N GLY A 126 22.36 2.25 -0.13
CA GLY A 126 21.40 1.69 -1.10
C GLY A 126 20.01 1.39 -0.56
N TYR A 127 19.72 1.65 0.72
CA TYR A 127 18.37 1.49 1.24
C TYR A 127 17.44 2.58 0.74
N ILE A 128 16.23 2.20 0.40
CA ILE A 128 15.10 3.10 0.15
C ILE A 128 14.28 3.17 1.44
N LYS A 129 14.11 4.38 1.97
CA LYS A 129 13.27 4.63 3.14
C LYS A 129 12.16 5.60 2.77
N SER A 130 10.92 5.19 2.94
CA SER A 130 9.74 5.99 2.59
C SER A 130 8.53 5.46 3.35
N ARG A 131 7.52 6.30 3.58
CA ARG A 131 6.16 5.81 3.72
C ARG A 131 5.70 5.22 2.39
N PHE A 132 4.80 4.27 2.46
CA PHE A 132 4.13 3.75 1.27
C PHE A 132 5.07 3.01 0.29
N LEU A 133 6.14 2.37 0.82
CA LEU A 133 6.82 1.29 0.08
C LEU A 133 5.84 0.16 -0.22
N ASP A 134 4.92 -0.06 0.68
CA ASP A 134 3.67 -0.74 0.52
C ASP A 134 2.69 0.19 -0.24
N ASP A 135 2.38 -0.03 -1.55
CA ASP A 135 3.08 -1.02 -2.38
C ASP A 135 3.70 -0.35 -3.63
N LYS A 136 4.06 0.93 -3.49
CA LYS A 136 4.68 1.68 -4.60
C LYS A 136 6.02 1.09 -5.04
N LEU A 137 6.70 0.35 -4.14
CA LEU A 137 7.94 -0.33 -4.48
C LEU A 137 7.68 -1.41 -5.52
N SER A 138 6.67 -2.26 -5.31
CA SER A 138 6.34 -3.34 -6.24
C SER A 138 5.77 -2.83 -7.55
N VAL A 139 5.00 -1.73 -7.53
CA VAL A 139 4.63 -1.04 -8.78
C VAL A 139 5.88 -0.65 -9.57
N GLY A 140 6.89 -0.10 -8.90
CA GLY A 140 8.19 0.23 -9.52
C GLY A 140 8.89 -1.01 -10.09
N ILE A 141 8.86 -2.13 -9.37
CA ILE A 141 9.43 -3.42 -9.80
C ILE A 141 8.70 -3.94 -11.04
N LEU A 142 7.36 -3.93 -11.06
CA LEU A 142 6.60 -4.36 -12.23
C LEU A 142 6.87 -3.50 -13.47
N LEU A 143 6.97 -2.18 -13.31
CA LEU A 143 7.34 -1.29 -14.40
C LEU A 143 8.77 -1.54 -14.89
N GLY A 144 9.71 -1.77 -13.96
CA GLY A 144 11.09 -2.15 -14.27
C GLY A 144 11.16 -3.47 -15.04
N TYR A 145 10.37 -4.46 -14.63
CA TYR A 145 10.28 -5.75 -15.33
C TYR A 145 9.72 -5.61 -16.75
N ALA A 146 8.66 -4.84 -16.95
CA ALA A 146 8.13 -4.56 -18.27
C ALA A 146 9.16 -3.88 -19.19
N LYS A 147 9.91 -2.91 -18.63
CA LYS A 147 11.00 -2.23 -19.31
C LYS A 147 12.11 -3.23 -19.71
N TYR A 148 12.55 -4.07 -18.78
CA TYR A 148 13.55 -5.11 -19.02
C TYR A 148 13.17 -6.03 -20.18
N LEU A 149 11.94 -6.60 -20.16
CA LEU A 149 11.47 -7.47 -21.23
C LEU A 149 11.52 -6.80 -22.60
N LYS A 150 11.17 -5.52 -22.65
CA LYS A 150 11.18 -4.73 -23.89
C LYS A 150 12.59 -4.43 -24.38
N GLU A 151 13.49 -3.99 -23.49
CA GLU A 151 14.87 -3.58 -23.86
C GLU A 151 15.73 -4.78 -24.25
N GLU A 152 15.58 -5.91 -23.53
CA GLU A 152 16.31 -7.15 -23.82
C GLU A 152 15.63 -8.03 -24.88
N ASN A 153 14.50 -7.60 -25.45
CA ASN A 153 13.72 -8.36 -26.43
C ASN A 153 13.33 -9.76 -25.92
N VAL A 154 13.04 -9.90 -24.65
CA VAL A 154 12.61 -11.17 -24.05
C VAL A 154 11.12 -11.35 -24.24
N THR A 155 10.73 -12.50 -24.78
CA THR A 155 9.32 -12.90 -24.87
C THR A 155 9.08 -14.04 -23.88
N PRO A 156 8.32 -13.84 -22.80
CA PRO A 156 7.97 -14.89 -21.86
C PRO A 156 7.22 -16.06 -22.52
N ASP A 157 7.36 -17.26 -21.96
CA ASP A 157 6.63 -18.43 -22.48
C ASP A 157 5.13 -18.32 -22.22
N ARG A 158 4.74 -17.84 -21.06
CA ARG A 158 3.35 -17.54 -20.71
C ARG A 158 3.05 -16.07 -20.98
N MET A 159 1.83 -15.77 -21.40
CA MET A 159 1.35 -14.40 -21.48
C MET A 159 1.35 -13.78 -20.09
N ILE A 160 1.95 -12.60 -19.94
CA ILE A 160 1.98 -11.84 -18.72
C ILE A 160 1.11 -10.60 -18.85
N TYR A 161 0.25 -10.43 -17.88
CA TYR A 161 -0.48 -9.19 -17.64
C TYR A 161 0.07 -8.53 -16.39
N GLN A 162 0.09 -7.22 -16.36
CA GLN A 162 0.30 -6.44 -15.14
C GLN A 162 -0.96 -5.66 -14.81
N HIS A 163 -1.37 -5.74 -13.58
CA HIS A 163 -2.50 -5.02 -13.01
C HIS A 163 -1.97 -4.10 -11.91
N ILE A 164 -2.01 -2.81 -12.16
CA ILE A 164 -1.73 -1.82 -11.11
C ILE A 164 -3.08 -1.46 -10.50
N THR A 165 -3.33 -1.98 -9.33
CA THR A 165 -4.61 -1.87 -8.65
C THR A 165 -4.74 -0.57 -7.87
N VAL A 166 -5.99 -0.24 -7.55
CA VAL A 166 -6.39 0.82 -6.62
C VAL A 166 -7.45 0.21 -5.71
N PHE A 167 -7.49 0.59 -4.45
CA PHE A 167 -8.36 0.05 -3.40
C PHE A 167 -7.87 -1.28 -2.77
N GLU A 168 -6.60 -1.64 -2.91
CA GLU A 168 -6.05 -2.79 -2.17
C GLU A 168 -6.16 -2.57 -0.66
N GLU A 169 -5.72 -1.40 -0.19
CA GLU A 169 -5.69 -0.97 1.21
C GLU A 169 -7.08 -0.95 1.90
N VAL A 170 -8.13 -1.09 1.11
CA VAL A 170 -9.53 -1.21 1.58
C VAL A 170 -10.20 -2.50 1.11
N GLY A 171 -9.42 -3.46 0.62
CA GLY A 171 -9.84 -4.83 0.34
C GLY A 171 -10.62 -5.03 -0.96
N HIS A 172 -10.39 -4.22 -1.99
CA HIS A 172 -11.14 -4.29 -3.26
C HIS A 172 -10.27 -4.36 -4.52
N GLY A 173 -8.96 -4.17 -4.44
CA GLY A 173 -8.08 -3.98 -5.59
C GLY A 173 -8.14 -5.11 -6.61
N GLY A 174 -7.97 -6.36 -6.18
CA GLY A 174 -8.01 -7.56 -7.02
C GLY A 174 -9.41 -8.07 -7.41
N ALA A 175 -10.48 -7.37 -6.99
CA ALA A 175 -11.86 -7.87 -7.17
C ALA A 175 -12.35 -7.88 -8.62
N ALA A 176 -11.65 -7.25 -9.55
CA ALA A 176 -12.10 -7.12 -10.94
C ALA A 176 -10.91 -7.12 -11.92
N SER A 177 -11.26 -7.17 -13.20
CA SER A 177 -10.29 -6.99 -14.30
C SER A 177 -9.26 -8.11 -14.49
N VAL A 178 -9.51 -9.32 -13.96
CA VAL A 178 -8.70 -10.50 -14.31
C VAL A 178 -8.98 -10.85 -15.78
N PRO A 179 -7.96 -10.79 -16.67
CA PRO A 179 -8.16 -11.08 -18.10
C PRO A 179 -8.53 -12.53 -18.36
N GLU A 180 -9.23 -12.77 -19.47
CA GLU A 180 -9.48 -14.13 -19.96
C GLU A 180 -8.16 -14.87 -20.24
N GLY A 181 -8.12 -16.17 -19.95
CA GLY A 181 -6.92 -17.01 -20.09
C GLY A 181 -5.93 -16.93 -18.92
N VAL A 182 -6.16 -16.06 -17.95
CA VAL A 182 -5.36 -16.03 -16.71
C VAL A 182 -5.69 -17.24 -15.86
N THR A 183 -4.67 -18.00 -15.51
CA THR A 183 -4.77 -19.19 -14.65
C THR A 183 -4.04 -19.03 -13.31
N GLU A 184 -3.19 -18.00 -13.21
CA GLU A 184 -2.45 -17.65 -12.00
C GLU A 184 -2.48 -16.14 -11.77
N VAL A 185 -2.73 -15.76 -10.52
CA VAL A 185 -2.62 -14.39 -10.03
C VAL A 185 -1.54 -14.36 -8.95
N ILE A 186 -0.57 -13.50 -9.13
CA ILE A 186 0.52 -13.32 -8.17
C ILE A 186 0.54 -11.87 -7.74
N SER A 187 0.21 -11.61 -6.49
CA SER A 187 0.48 -10.31 -5.88
C SER A 187 1.99 -10.12 -5.74
N VAL A 188 2.48 -9.03 -6.26
CA VAL A 188 3.82 -8.52 -6.00
C VAL A 188 3.66 -7.35 -5.06
N ASP A 189 3.82 -7.63 -3.78
CA ASP A 189 3.47 -6.72 -2.69
C ASP A 189 4.60 -6.72 -1.65
N MET A 190 4.48 -5.99 -0.54
CA MET A 190 5.53 -5.98 0.45
C MET A 190 5.65 -7.33 1.17
N GLY A 191 6.90 -7.78 1.42
CA GLY A 191 7.20 -8.90 2.30
C GLY A 191 7.33 -8.41 3.74
N CYS A 192 6.64 -9.06 4.67
CA CYS A 192 6.73 -8.68 6.07
C CYS A 192 8.11 -8.99 6.66
N VAL A 193 8.70 -8.00 7.33
CA VAL A 193 9.91 -8.13 8.13
C VAL A 193 9.58 -7.87 9.59
N GLY A 194 10.01 -8.75 10.49
CA GLY A 194 9.74 -8.60 11.92
C GLY A 194 9.96 -9.88 12.72
N ASP A 195 9.76 -9.78 14.03
CA ASP A 195 9.96 -10.92 14.94
C ASP A 195 9.08 -12.12 14.56
N GLY A 196 9.75 -13.29 14.41
CA GLY A 196 9.08 -14.53 14.06
C GLY A 196 9.00 -14.82 12.56
N LEU A 197 9.51 -13.92 11.70
CA LEU A 197 9.65 -14.10 10.27
C LEU A 197 11.13 -14.25 9.89
N ALA A 198 11.39 -14.92 8.76
CA ALA A 198 12.75 -15.21 8.30
C ALA A 198 13.27 -14.17 7.28
N CYS A 199 12.37 -13.44 6.62
CA CYS A 199 12.72 -12.45 5.61
C CYS A 199 13.35 -11.20 6.22
N ASP A 200 14.30 -10.62 5.51
CA ASP A 200 14.84 -9.28 5.74
C ASP A 200 14.73 -8.42 4.47
N GLU A 201 15.16 -7.16 4.55
CA GLU A 201 15.03 -6.18 3.46
C GLU A 201 15.97 -6.45 2.27
N THR A 202 16.83 -7.47 2.34
CA THR A 202 17.76 -7.85 1.28
C THR A 202 17.34 -9.09 0.49
N GLN A 203 16.23 -9.71 0.88
CA GLN A 203 15.74 -10.97 0.33
C GLN A 203 14.43 -10.81 -0.42
N VAL A 204 14.14 -11.78 -1.29
CA VAL A 204 12.79 -11.98 -1.82
C VAL A 204 11.95 -12.71 -0.77
N SER A 205 10.84 -12.13 -0.39
CA SER A 205 9.85 -12.79 0.45
C SER A 205 8.89 -13.61 -0.40
N ILE A 206 8.65 -14.85 -0.03
CA ILE A 206 7.63 -15.74 -0.60
C ILE A 206 6.65 -16.09 0.52
N CYS A 207 5.42 -15.68 0.41
CA CYS A 207 4.40 -15.98 1.40
C CYS A 207 3.77 -17.33 1.13
N ALA A 208 3.84 -18.24 2.11
CA ALA A 208 3.17 -19.54 2.02
C ALA A 208 1.72 -19.50 2.52
N LYS A 209 1.41 -18.58 3.44
CA LYS A 209 0.09 -18.40 4.04
C LYS A 209 -0.03 -17.00 4.66
N ASP A 210 -1.19 -16.41 4.55
CA ASP A 210 -1.58 -15.19 5.27
C ASP A 210 -2.81 -15.38 6.15
N SER A 211 -3.52 -14.30 6.50
CA SER A 211 -4.72 -14.35 7.35
C SER A 211 -5.91 -15.03 6.67
N HIS A 212 -5.97 -15.03 5.34
CA HIS A 212 -7.08 -15.60 4.57
C HIS A 212 -6.88 -17.10 4.30
N GLY A 213 -5.65 -17.59 4.38
CA GLY A 213 -5.36 -19.01 4.19
C GLY A 213 -4.05 -19.29 3.49
N PRO A 214 -3.79 -20.57 3.13
CA PRO A 214 -2.61 -20.94 2.36
C PRO A 214 -2.72 -20.44 0.93
N TYR A 215 -1.64 -19.88 0.41
CA TYR A 215 -1.46 -19.67 -1.03
C TYR A 215 -1.37 -21.00 -1.77
N HIS A 216 -1.65 -20.99 -3.06
CA HIS A 216 -1.70 -22.22 -3.84
C HIS A 216 -0.35 -22.97 -3.80
N TYR A 217 -0.38 -24.21 -3.34
CA TYR A 217 0.82 -24.99 -3.05
C TYR A 217 1.81 -25.09 -4.22
N ASP A 218 1.31 -25.35 -5.44
CA ASP A 218 2.16 -25.47 -6.62
C ASP A 218 2.74 -24.12 -7.05
N VAL A 219 2.03 -23.01 -6.82
CA VAL A 219 2.54 -21.66 -7.10
C VAL A 219 3.71 -21.35 -6.13
N VAL A 220 3.51 -21.57 -4.84
CA VAL A 220 4.58 -21.38 -3.83
C VAL A 220 5.79 -22.26 -4.15
N ASN A 221 5.58 -23.55 -4.48
CA ASN A 221 6.65 -24.45 -4.88
C ASN A 221 7.38 -23.97 -6.14
N GLY A 222 6.64 -23.46 -7.12
CA GLY A 222 7.21 -22.88 -8.34
C GLY A 222 8.12 -21.68 -8.04
N LEU A 223 7.67 -20.77 -7.20
CA LEU A 223 8.43 -19.59 -6.77
C LEU A 223 9.72 -20.00 -6.02
N VAL A 224 9.62 -20.92 -5.04
CA VAL A 224 10.78 -21.45 -4.30
C VAL A 224 11.76 -22.14 -5.23
N LYS A 225 11.27 -22.95 -6.17
CA LYS A 225 12.11 -23.62 -7.17
C LYS A 225 12.84 -22.61 -8.06
N ALA A 226 12.13 -21.62 -8.58
CA ALA A 226 12.70 -20.56 -9.40
C ALA A 226 13.80 -19.79 -8.66
N ALA A 227 13.57 -19.44 -7.38
CA ALA A 227 14.56 -18.77 -6.57
C ALA A 227 15.84 -19.63 -6.39
N LYS A 228 15.68 -20.92 -6.05
CA LYS A 228 16.81 -21.86 -5.88
C LYS A 228 17.61 -22.06 -7.17
N GLU A 229 16.92 -22.25 -8.29
CA GLU A 229 17.58 -22.52 -9.59
C GLU A 229 18.34 -21.31 -10.12
N ASN A 230 17.96 -20.09 -9.71
CA ASN A 230 18.60 -18.85 -10.12
C ASN A 230 19.51 -18.25 -9.04
N ASN A 231 19.75 -18.96 -7.94
CA ASN A 231 20.56 -18.49 -6.80
C ASN A 231 20.09 -17.12 -6.26
N ILE A 232 18.78 -16.92 -6.22
CA ILE A 232 18.16 -15.73 -5.60
C ILE A 232 18.04 -16.00 -4.11
N ASP A 233 18.47 -15.04 -3.31
CA ASP A 233 18.28 -15.11 -1.86
C ASP A 233 16.81 -14.84 -1.51
N PHE A 234 16.20 -15.72 -0.71
CA PHE A 234 14.78 -15.67 -0.42
C PHE A 234 14.47 -16.26 0.95
N ALA A 235 13.36 -15.82 1.51
CA ALA A 235 12.73 -16.45 2.66
C ALA A 235 11.31 -16.93 2.31
N VAL A 236 10.84 -17.96 3.02
CA VAL A 236 9.44 -18.43 2.96
C VAL A 236 8.83 -18.23 4.33
N ASP A 237 7.77 -17.46 4.40
CA ASP A 237 7.14 -17.07 5.66
C ASP A 237 5.62 -17.29 5.67
N VAL A 238 5.06 -17.24 6.88
CA VAL A 238 3.62 -17.25 7.14
C VAL A 238 3.28 -15.95 7.84
N TYR A 239 2.46 -15.12 7.21
CA TYR A 239 2.08 -13.80 7.75
C TYR A 239 0.84 -13.90 8.64
N PRO A 240 0.91 -13.45 9.90
CA PRO A 240 -0.22 -13.59 10.83
C PRO A 240 -1.36 -12.57 10.58
N TYR A 241 -1.02 -11.39 10.03
CA TYR A 241 -1.96 -10.27 9.84
C TYR A 241 -1.72 -9.62 8.48
N TYR A 242 -2.18 -10.27 7.43
CA TYR A 242 -1.92 -9.85 6.05
C TYR A 242 -3.03 -10.34 5.13
N GLY A 243 -3.23 -9.66 4.03
CA GLY A 243 -4.05 -10.07 2.90
C GLY A 243 -3.50 -9.45 1.63
N SER A 244 -3.91 -9.91 0.46
CA SER A 244 -3.43 -9.39 -0.81
C SER A 244 -4.54 -9.35 -1.87
N ASP A 245 -4.30 -8.64 -2.95
CA ASP A 245 -5.19 -8.59 -4.10
C ASP A 245 -5.44 -9.96 -4.73
N ALA A 246 -4.47 -10.88 -4.66
CA ALA A 246 -4.65 -12.25 -5.15
C ALA A 246 -5.71 -13.03 -4.35
N ASP A 247 -5.83 -12.80 -3.03
CA ASP A 247 -6.91 -13.36 -2.20
C ASP A 247 -8.27 -12.77 -2.58
N VAL A 248 -8.27 -11.47 -2.87
CA VAL A 248 -9.49 -10.75 -3.27
C VAL A 248 -10.01 -11.26 -4.61
N ALA A 249 -9.12 -11.61 -5.56
CA ALA A 249 -9.50 -12.24 -6.82
C ALA A 249 -10.26 -13.56 -6.60
N LEU A 250 -9.79 -14.43 -5.69
CA LEU A 250 -10.50 -15.67 -5.33
C LEU A 250 -11.86 -15.37 -4.70
N THR A 251 -11.90 -14.42 -3.77
CA THR A 251 -13.14 -14.02 -3.10
C THR A 251 -14.16 -13.45 -4.09
N ALA A 252 -13.70 -12.79 -5.15
CA ALA A 252 -14.55 -12.27 -6.23
C ALA A 252 -15.07 -13.38 -7.16
N GLY A 253 -14.59 -14.62 -7.04
CA GLY A 253 -15.09 -15.79 -7.77
C GLY A 253 -14.27 -16.18 -9.00
N TYR A 254 -13.06 -15.64 -9.15
CA TYR A 254 -12.15 -16.11 -10.20
C TYR A 254 -11.53 -17.46 -9.82
N ASP A 255 -11.60 -18.42 -10.75
CA ASP A 255 -11.00 -19.77 -10.59
C ASP A 255 -9.53 -19.72 -11.02
N VAL A 256 -8.68 -19.20 -10.17
CA VAL A 256 -7.23 -19.01 -10.41
C VAL A 256 -6.40 -19.58 -9.28
N ARG A 257 -5.16 -19.94 -9.58
CA ARG A 257 -4.14 -20.25 -8.57
C ARG A 257 -3.49 -18.95 -8.14
N HIS A 258 -3.27 -18.76 -6.85
CA HIS A 258 -2.77 -17.50 -6.34
C HIS A 258 -1.46 -17.65 -5.57
N GLY A 259 -0.68 -16.58 -5.56
CA GLY A 259 0.60 -16.50 -4.87
C GLY A 259 0.91 -15.06 -4.45
N LEU A 260 1.89 -14.93 -3.56
CA LEU A 260 2.40 -13.64 -3.09
C LEU A 260 3.91 -13.68 -2.99
N ILE A 261 4.56 -12.72 -3.63
CA ILE A 261 5.99 -12.44 -3.48
C ILE A 261 6.22 -10.95 -3.32
N GLY A 262 7.34 -10.57 -2.75
CA GLY A 262 7.71 -9.16 -2.64
C GLY A 262 9.11 -8.92 -2.11
N SER A 263 9.46 -7.66 -1.99
CA SER A 263 10.69 -7.23 -1.29
C SER A 263 10.40 -7.14 0.20
N GLY A 264 11.36 -7.52 1.03
CA GLY A 264 11.24 -7.32 2.49
C GLY A 264 11.10 -5.83 2.82
N VAL A 265 10.09 -5.49 3.60
CA VAL A 265 9.81 -4.13 4.10
C VAL A 265 9.56 -4.20 5.60
N TYR A 266 10.32 -3.38 6.36
CA TYR A 266 10.21 -3.25 7.83
C TYR A 266 9.40 -2.04 8.22
#